data_c9901930f0cc1907a4035f9f1894a76a
#
_entry.id   c9901930f0cc1907a4035f9f1894a76a
#
_cell.length_a   1.000
_cell.length_b   1.000
_cell.length_c   1.000
_cell.angle_alpha   90.00
_cell.angle_beta   90.00
_cell.angle_gamma   90.00
#
_symmetry.space_group_name_H-M   'P 1'
#
loop_
_entity.id
_entity.type
_entity.pdbx_description
1 polymer ?
#
loop_
_entity_poly.entity_id
_entity_poly.type
_entity_poly.pdbx_seq_one_letter_code
_entity_poly.pdbx_strand_id
1 'polypeptide(L)'
;MLHVADLDFRSQCPSFRSCLTLLRQWSDATPGHSPVFVLLEPKLAGSGGKAAAPFDARAFAEVDASIAAVIGRDKVVTPDDVRGTMPTLEAAVLAKRWPTLAQARGKFVFLFLVPGLNLPAFAPYLDGRPSLEGRMAFVQGKPGMAHTAFLLLDNAITRQKEILRRGGARLSGAHAC
;
A
#
# COMPACT_ATOMS: atom_id res chain seq x y z
N MET A 1 13.59 -11.29 -0.77
CA MET A 1 12.36 -11.18 0.05
C MET A 1 11.70 -12.54 0.08
N LEU A 2 11.29 -13.01 1.23
CA LEU A 2 10.80 -14.38 1.43
C LEU A 2 9.31 -14.34 1.76
N HIS A 3 8.53 -15.28 1.22
CA HIS A 3 7.13 -15.46 1.62
C HIS A 3 7.01 -16.11 2.99
N VAL A 4 7.89 -17.07 3.25
CA VAL A 4 8.01 -17.75 4.54
C VAL A 4 9.45 -17.66 5.00
N ALA A 5 9.68 -17.26 6.25
CA ALA A 5 11.02 -17.19 6.82
C ALA A 5 11.69 -18.57 6.80
N ASP A 6 12.96 -18.60 6.40
CA ASP A 6 13.82 -19.79 6.40
C ASP A 6 13.40 -20.99 5.53
N LEU A 7 12.39 -20.84 4.65
CA LEU A 7 11.96 -21.93 3.78
C LEU A 7 12.33 -21.76 2.30
N ASP A 8 12.40 -20.53 1.82
CA ASP A 8 12.80 -20.25 0.44
C ASP A 8 13.74 -19.05 0.37
N PHE A 9 15.00 -19.34 0.13
CA PHE A 9 16.06 -18.34 -0.03
C PHE A 9 16.31 -17.93 -1.50
N ARG A 10 15.58 -18.51 -2.45
CA ARG A 10 15.72 -18.21 -3.87
C ARG A 10 14.89 -17.00 -4.21
N SER A 11 15.52 -15.85 -4.22
CA SER A 11 14.93 -14.57 -4.66
C SER A 11 15.89 -13.88 -5.60
N GLN A 12 15.34 -13.28 -6.65
CA GLN A 12 16.11 -12.43 -7.58
C GLN A 12 16.64 -11.16 -6.91
N CYS A 13 16.04 -10.77 -5.77
CA CYS A 13 16.49 -9.64 -4.97
C CYS A 13 16.54 -10.05 -3.48
N PRO A 14 17.74 -10.18 -2.89
CA PRO A 14 17.92 -10.69 -1.54
C PRO A 14 17.45 -9.72 -0.45
N SER A 15 17.35 -8.43 -0.73
CA SER A 15 16.89 -7.39 0.20
C SER A 15 15.80 -6.52 -0.41
N PHE A 16 15.03 -5.84 0.44
CA PHE A 16 14.03 -4.87 -0.02
C PHE A 16 14.67 -3.78 -0.90
N ARG A 17 15.81 -3.24 -0.46
CA ARG A 17 16.54 -2.21 -1.20
C ARG A 17 17.00 -2.71 -2.58
N SER A 18 17.49 -3.95 -2.69
CA SER A 18 17.88 -4.51 -4.00
C SER A 18 16.67 -4.72 -4.93
N CYS A 19 15.51 -5.10 -4.38
CA CYS A 19 14.27 -5.17 -5.17
C CYS A 19 13.86 -3.79 -5.68
N LEU A 20 13.91 -2.76 -4.84
CA LEU A 20 13.62 -1.39 -5.25
C LEU A 20 14.60 -0.91 -6.34
N THR A 21 15.88 -1.27 -6.25
CA THR A 21 16.88 -0.93 -7.27
C THR A 21 16.53 -1.52 -8.63
N LEU A 22 16.13 -2.79 -8.67
CA LEU A 22 15.67 -3.43 -9.91
C LEU A 22 14.43 -2.75 -10.49
N LEU A 23 13.44 -2.41 -9.65
CA LEU A 23 12.25 -1.67 -10.06
C LEU A 23 12.62 -0.28 -10.62
N ARG A 24 13.55 0.42 -9.96
CA ARG A 24 14.01 1.73 -10.41
C ARG A 24 14.71 1.64 -11.77
N GLN A 25 15.64 0.70 -11.94
CA GLN A 25 16.35 0.48 -13.20
C GLN A 25 15.38 0.17 -14.34
N TRP A 26 14.39 -0.70 -14.10
CA TRP A 26 13.37 -1.01 -15.09
C TRP A 26 12.52 0.24 -15.43
N SER A 27 12.12 1.01 -14.46
CA SER A 27 11.34 2.23 -14.66
C SER A 27 12.10 3.27 -15.46
N ASP A 28 13.41 3.42 -15.22
CA ASP A 28 14.26 4.34 -15.95
C ASP A 28 14.47 3.89 -17.42
N ALA A 29 14.52 2.57 -17.64
CA ALA A 29 14.59 2.00 -18.99
C ALA A 29 13.24 2.02 -19.74
N THR A 30 12.13 2.22 -19.04
CA THR A 30 10.77 2.22 -19.61
C THR A 30 10.01 3.49 -19.19
N PRO A 31 10.47 4.68 -19.60
CA PRO A 31 9.86 5.94 -19.18
C PRO A 31 8.39 6.02 -19.65
N GLY A 32 7.52 6.56 -18.78
CA GLY A 32 6.10 6.69 -19.09
C GLY A 32 5.29 5.38 -19.01
N HIS A 33 5.83 4.33 -18.40
CA HIS A 33 5.08 3.11 -18.13
C HIS A 33 3.79 3.39 -17.34
N SER A 34 2.81 2.52 -17.40
CA SER A 34 1.63 2.60 -16.56
C SER A 34 2.00 2.55 -15.08
N PRO A 35 1.21 3.16 -14.18
CA PRO A 35 1.46 3.07 -12.74
C PRO A 35 1.60 1.61 -12.29
N VAL A 36 2.63 1.33 -11.50
CA VAL A 36 2.90 -0.02 -10.99
C VAL A 36 2.53 -0.08 -9.52
N PHE A 37 1.63 -0.99 -9.17
CA PHE A 37 1.26 -1.26 -7.78
C PHE A 37 2.21 -2.30 -7.19
N VAL A 38 2.88 -1.95 -6.11
CA VAL A 38 3.78 -2.81 -5.37
C VAL A 38 3.12 -3.16 -4.03
N LEU A 39 2.73 -4.43 -3.91
CA LEU A 39 2.10 -4.93 -2.69
C LEU A 39 3.18 -5.41 -1.72
N LEU A 40 3.17 -4.87 -0.51
CA LEU A 40 4.08 -5.19 0.57
C LEU A 40 3.32 -5.95 1.66
N GLU A 41 3.71 -7.17 1.95
CA GLU A 41 3.10 -7.97 3.01
C GLU A 41 4.12 -8.22 4.12
N PRO A 42 4.17 -7.38 5.17
CA PRO A 42 5.01 -7.63 6.32
C PRO A 42 4.56 -8.92 7.02
N LYS A 43 5.47 -9.85 7.22
CA LYS A 43 5.19 -11.05 7.99
C LYS A 43 5.32 -10.72 9.48
N LEU A 44 4.18 -10.63 10.14
CA LEU A 44 4.06 -10.21 11.54
C LEU A 44 4.35 -11.34 12.53
N ALA A 45 4.35 -12.58 12.05
CA ALA A 45 4.69 -13.77 12.83
C ALA A 45 5.64 -14.66 12.04
N GLY A 46 6.60 -15.26 12.73
CA GLY A 46 7.44 -16.29 12.16
C GLY A 46 6.63 -17.55 11.88
N SER A 47 6.94 -18.25 10.78
CA SER A 47 6.51 -19.60 10.53
C SER A 47 7.72 -20.55 10.65
N GLY A 48 7.48 -21.77 11.06
CA GLY A 48 8.57 -22.75 11.21
C GLY A 48 9.38 -22.65 12.51
N GLY A 49 8.81 -22.07 13.57
CA GLY A 49 9.41 -22.10 14.92
C GLY A 49 10.39 -20.98 15.24
N LYS A 50 10.69 -20.09 14.31
CA LYS A 50 11.45 -18.86 14.58
C LYS A 50 10.52 -17.66 14.59
N ALA A 51 10.58 -16.86 15.64
CA ALA A 51 9.87 -15.58 15.69
C ALA A 51 10.48 -14.61 14.66
N ALA A 52 9.66 -14.05 13.79
CA ALA A 52 10.08 -12.91 13.01
C ALA A 52 10.27 -11.71 13.94
N ALA A 53 11.26 -10.87 13.67
CA ALA A 53 11.39 -9.59 14.35
C ALA A 53 10.09 -8.78 14.12
N PRO A 54 9.55 -8.12 15.17
CA PRO A 54 8.34 -7.33 15.02
C PRO A 54 8.58 -6.18 14.04
N PHE A 55 7.56 -5.89 13.23
CA PHE A 55 7.55 -4.73 12.34
C PHE A 55 7.15 -3.50 13.18
N ASP A 56 8.12 -2.89 13.82
CA ASP A 56 7.94 -1.72 14.69
C ASP A 56 7.97 -0.39 13.90
N ALA A 57 7.84 0.72 14.61
CA ALA A 57 7.89 2.07 14.01
C ALA A 57 9.19 2.33 13.25
N ARG A 58 10.32 1.80 13.73
CA ARG A 58 11.63 1.93 13.08
C ARG A 58 11.66 1.15 11.77
N ALA A 59 11.19 -0.10 11.77
CA ALA A 59 11.13 -0.91 10.56
C ALA A 59 10.24 -0.28 9.48
N PHE A 60 9.10 0.28 9.85
CA PHE A 60 8.24 1.03 8.93
C PHE A 60 8.94 2.30 8.40
N ALA A 61 9.63 3.05 9.25
CA ALA A 61 10.37 4.23 8.81
C ALA A 61 11.52 3.88 7.85
N GLU A 62 12.19 2.75 8.06
CA GLU A 62 13.22 2.23 7.16
C GLU A 62 12.67 1.83 5.78
N VAL A 63 11.42 1.31 5.72
CA VAL A 63 10.73 1.05 4.45
C VAL A 63 10.47 2.36 3.71
N ASP A 64 9.86 3.35 4.35
CA ASP A 64 9.62 4.67 3.75
C ASP A 64 10.93 5.32 3.27
N ALA A 65 11.95 5.33 4.10
CA ALA A 65 13.27 5.87 3.75
C ALA A 65 13.91 5.15 2.57
N SER A 66 13.77 3.82 2.50
CA SER A 66 14.29 3.02 1.39
C SER A 66 13.57 3.32 0.08
N ILE A 67 12.24 3.44 0.11
CA ILE A 67 11.44 3.83 -1.05
C ILE A 67 11.85 5.23 -1.52
N ALA A 68 11.92 6.19 -0.62
CA ALA A 68 12.31 7.57 -0.96
C ALA A 68 13.72 7.66 -1.54
N ALA A 69 14.69 6.93 -0.95
CA ALA A 69 16.09 6.99 -1.36
C ALA A 69 16.36 6.26 -2.69
N VAL A 70 15.67 5.15 -2.98
CA VAL A 70 15.95 4.32 -4.16
C VAL A 70 15.03 4.64 -5.32
N ILE A 71 13.73 4.70 -5.08
CA ILE A 71 12.73 5.00 -6.12
C ILE A 71 12.71 6.51 -6.41
N GLY A 72 12.80 7.33 -5.38
CA GLY A 72 12.61 8.78 -5.45
C GLY A 72 11.17 9.19 -5.19
N ARG A 73 10.99 10.28 -4.44
CA ARG A 73 9.66 10.80 -4.08
C ARG A 73 8.81 11.18 -5.30
N ASP A 74 9.45 11.67 -6.33
CA ASP A 74 8.86 12.10 -7.60
C ASP A 74 8.27 10.94 -8.41
N LYS A 75 8.80 9.74 -8.22
CA LYS A 75 8.34 8.50 -8.87
C LYS A 75 7.36 7.68 -8.03
N VAL A 76 6.82 8.24 -6.96
CA VAL A 76 5.81 7.56 -6.12
C VAL A 76 4.56 8.41 -6.05
N VAL A 77 3.41 7.77 -6.22
CA VAL A 77 2.10 8.36 -5.81
C VAL A 77 1.91 8.00 -4.35
N THR A 78 1.97 9.00 -3.48
CA THR A 78 1.85 8.83 -2.03
C THR A 78 0.44 9.13 -1.53
N PRO A 79 0.12 8.77 -0.27
CA PRO A 79 -1.12 9.17 0.37
C PRO A 79 -1.38 10.69 0.31
N ASP A 80 -0.35 11.53 0.49
CA ASP A 80 -0.48 12.98 0.45
C ASP A 80 -0.80 13.51 -0.96
N ASP A 81 -0.31 12.86 -2.03
CA ASP A 81 -0.65 13.23 -3.40
C ASP A 81 -2.14 13.02 -3.69
N VAL A 82 -2.75 12.02 -3.05
CA VAL A 82 -4.18 11.72 -3.19
C VAL A 82 -5.00 12.57 -2.23
N ARG A 83 -4.57 12.69 -0.98
CA ARG A 83 -5.27 13.45 0.05
C ARG A 83 -5.35 14.93 -0.29
N GLY A 84 -4.23 15.51 -0.74
CA GLY A 84 -4.14 16.94 -0.98
C GLY A 84 -4.59 17.76 0.24
N THR A 85 -5.51 18.66 0.05
CA THR A 85 -6.08 19.52 1.11
C THR A 85 -7.32 18.93 1.80
N MET A 86 -7.71 17.71 1.46
CA MET A 86 -8.87 17.06 2.09
C MET A 86 -8.57 16.68 3.55
N PRO A 87 -9.58 16.66 4.42
CA PRO A 87 -9.38 16.36 5.85
C PRO A 87 -8.84 14.95 6.10
N THR A 88 -9.25 13.98 5.27
CA THR A 88 -8.76 12.60 5.37
C THR A 88 -8.46 12.02 4.00
N LEU A 89 -7.61 11.00 3.96
CA LEU A 89 -7.33 10.27 2.73
C LEU A 89 -8.60 9.57 2.20
N GLU A 90 -9.42 8.97 3.07
CA GLU A 90 -10.69 8.37 2.67
C GLU A 90 -11.62 9.39 2.01
N ALA A 91 -11.74 10.60 2.59
CA ALA A 91 -12.56 11.66 2.00
C ALA A 91 -12.10 12.04 0.59
N ALA A 92 -10.79 12.12 0.38
CA ALA A 92 -10.22 12.41 -0.94
C ALA A 92 -10.53 11.30 -1.96
N VAL A 93 -10.38 10.05 -1.55
CA VAL A 93 -10.69 8.88 -2.40
C VAL A 93 -12.16 8.85 -2.79
N LEU A 94 -13.06 9.09 -1.83
CA LEU A 94 -14.51 9.17 -2.09
C LEU A 94 -14.87 10.34 -3.00
N ALA A 95 -14.11 11.44 -2.93
CA ALA A 95 -14.23 12.58 -3.83
C ALA A 95 -13.47 12.39 -5.16
N LYS A 96 -12.95 11.17 -5.45
CA LYS A 96 -12.23 10.80 -6.69
C LYS A 96 -11.00 11.68 -6.96
N ARG A 97 -10.24 12.04 -5.93
CA ARG A 97 -9.05 12.90 -6.00
C ARG A 97 -7.77 12.17 -6.43
N TRP A 98 -7.87 10.99 -6.98
CA TRP A 98 -6.71 10.29 -7.53
C TRP A 98 -6.04 11.09 -8.64
N PRO A 99 -4.71 11.07 -8.74
CA PRO A 99 -4.02 11.57 -9.92
C PRO A 99 -4.57 10.92 -11.19
N THR A 100 -4.64 11.68 -12.26
CA THR A 100 -4.98 11.12 -13.57
C THR A 100 -3.94 10.09 -14.00
N LEU A 101 -4.31 9.20 -14.93
CA LEU A 101 -3.36 8.23 -15.48
C LEU A 101 -2.12 8.94 -16.09
N ALA A 102 -2.31 10.09 -16.74
CA ALA A 102 -1.22 10.87 -17.29
C ALA A 102 -0.24 11.36 -16.22
N GLN A 103 -0.75 11.82 -15.07
CA GLN A 103 0.07 12.27 -13.92
C GLN A 103 0.75 11.11 -13.18
N ALA A 104 0.16 9.91 -13.24
CA ALA A 104 0.66 8.73 -12.56
C ALA A 104 1.59 7.86 -13.43
N ARG A 105 1.72 8.15 -14.75
CA ARG A 105 2.67 7.43 -15.62
C ARG A 105 4.11 7.56 -15.10
N GLY A 106 4.87 6.48 -15.20
CA GLY A 106 6.24 6.39 -14.71
C GLY A 106 6.38 6.33 -13.19
N LYS A 107 5.26 6.14 -12.46
CA LYS A 107 5.25 6.13 -11.00
C LYS A 107 4.83 4.78 -10.42
N PHE A 108 5.18 4.61 -9.15
CA PHE A 108 4.82 3.46 -8.33
C PHE A 108 3.78 3.85 -7.28
N VAL A 109 2.97 2.88 -6.88
CA VAL A 109 2.06 2.96 -5.73
C VAL A 109 2.42 1.83 -4.80
N PHE A 110 2.93 2.13 -3.62
CA PHE A 110 3.23 1.12 -2.60
C PHE A 110 2.04 0.94 -1.67
N LEU A 111 1.68 -0.31 -1.40
CA LEU A 111 0.54 -0.65 -0.55
C LEU A 111 0.92 -1.78 0.42
N PHE A 112 0.82 -1.50 1.70
CA PHE A 112 0.89 -2.53 2.72
C PHE A 112 -0.40 -3.34 2.77
N LEU A 113 -0.25 -4.64 2.56
CA LEU A 113 -1.30 -5.62 2.84
C LEU A 113 -1.32 -5.93 4.34
N VAL A 114 -2.51 -6.03 4.88
CA VAL A 114 -2.72 -6.31 6.30
C VAL A 114 -3.16 -7.77 6.45
N PRO A 115 -2.23 -8.70 6.77
CA PRO A 115 -2.56 -10.11 6.90
C PRO A 115 -3.68 -10.33 7.91
N GLY A 116 -4.73 -11.06 7.50
CA GLY A 116 -5.88 -11.33 8.36
C GLY A 116 -6.62 -10.08 8.84
N LEU A 117 -6.40 -8.90 8.20
CA LEU A 117 -6.91 -7.60 8.66
C LEU A 117 -6.49 -7.24 10.10
N ASN A 118 -5.29 -7.68 10.51
CA ASN A 118 -4.70 -7.31 11.81
C ASN A 118 -4.22 -5.84 11.78
N LEU A 119 -5.17 -4.91 11.70
CA LEU A 119 -4.90 -3.47 11.66
C LEU A 119 -4.07 -2.96 12.86
N PRO A 120 -4.24 -3.48 14.10
CA PRO A 120 -3.41 -3.06 15.22
C PRO A 120 -1.90 -3.22 14.97
N ALA A 121 -1.48 -4.19 14.18
CA ALA A 121 -0.07 -4.37 13.83
C ALA A 121 0.52 -3.22 13.00
N PHE A 122 -0.33 -2.40 12.39
CA PHE A 122 0.06 -1.21 11.64
C PHE A 122 -0.10 0.09 12.44
N ALA A 123 -0.52 0.01 13.72
CA ALA A 123 -0.61 1.18 14.58
C ALA A 123 0.70 2.00 14.61
N PRO A 124 1.90 1.40 14.67
CA PRO A 124 3.14 2.17 14.63
C PRO A 124 3.37 2.94 13.32
N TYR A 125 2.80 2.48 12.20
CA TYR A 125 2.87 3.20 10.92
C TYR A 125 1.89 4.37 10.85
N LEU A 126 0.76 4.25 11.54
CA LEU A 126 -0.31 5.26 11.59
C LEU A 126 -0.12 6.28 12.71
N ASP A 127 0.78 6.03 13.66
CA ASP A 127 0.95 6.84 14.86
C ASP A 127 1.22 8.32 14.51
N GLY A 128 0.38 9.22 15.04
CA GLY A 128 0.40 10.65 14.74
C GLY A 128 0.05 11.02 13.29
N ARG A 129 -0.37 10.04 12.45
CA ARG A 129 -0.59 10.21 11.01
C ARG A 129 -1.86 9.50 10.55
N PRO A 130 -3.04 9.92 11.02
CA PRO A 130 -4.29 9.20 10.79
C PRO A 130 -4.69 9.07 9.33
N SER A 131 -4.15 9.92 8.45
CA SER A 131 -4.35 9.86 7.00
C SER A 131 -3.07 9.54 6.23
N LEU A 132 -2.09 8.92 6.90
CA LEU A 132 -0.76 8.56 6.35
C LEU A 132 0.05 9.79 5.92
N GLU A 133 -0.06 10.88 6.64
CA GLU A 133 0.68 12.12 6.35
C GLU A 133 2.18 11.89 6.30
N GLY A 134 2.83 12.27 5.19
CA GLY A 134 4.26 12.10 4.96
C GLY A 134 4.74 10.67 4.76
N ARG A 135 3.84 9.69 4.63
CA ARG A 135 4.19 8.29 4.36
C ARG A 135 4.40 8.04 2.86
N MET A 136 5.23 7.06 2.55
CA MET A 136 5.52 6.66 1.17
C MET A 136 4.59 5.57 0.66
N ALA A 137 3.92 4.85 1.56
CA ALA A 137 3.04 3.73 1.22
C ALA A 137 1.64 3.91 1.82
N PHE A 138 0.67 3.40 1.11
CA PHE A 138 -0.70 3.22 1.59
C PHE A 138 -0.78 2.01 2.53
N VAL A 139 -1.83 1.95 3.33
CA VAL A 139 -2.18 0.79 4.15
C VAL A 139 -3.59 0.35 3.79
N GLN A 140 -3.78 -0.94 3.61
CA GLN A 140 -5.11 -1.53 3.50
C GLN A 140 -5.94 -1.16 4.73
N GLY A 141 -7.16 -0.67 4.51
CA GLY A 141 -8.05 -0.24 5.60
C GLY A 141 -9.44 -0.86 5.52
N LYS A 142 -10.33 -0.32 6.33
CA LYS A 142 -11.78 -0.58 6.31
C LYS A 142 -12.53 0.72 6.03
N PRO A 143 -13.73 0.66 5.43
CA PRO A 143 -14.54 1.86 5.25
C PRO A 143 -14.75 2.60 6.57
N GLY A 144 -14.61 3.93 6.55
CA GLY A 144 -14.76 4.80 7.71
C GLY A 144 -13.46 5.08 8.47
N MET A 145 -12.32 4.52 8.06
CA MET A 145 -11.02 4.86 8.65
C MET A 145 -10.35 5.96 7.83
N ALA A 146 -9.77 6.95 8.48
CA ALA A 146 -9.19 8.14 7.84
C ALA A 146 -8.13 7.83 6.76
N HIS A 147 -7.37 6.73 6.93
CA HIS A 147 -6.32 6.29 6.01
C HIS A 147 -6.80 5.39 4.87
N THR A 148 -8.10 5.04 4.80
CA THR A 148 -8.56 4.05 3.84
C THR A 148 -8.59 4.60 2.42
N ALA A 149 -7.65 4.13 1.61
CA ALA A 149 -7.66 4.31 0.16
C ALA A 149 -7.90 3.00 -0.58
N PHE A 150 -7.52 1.87 0.02
CA PHE A 150 -7.61 0.54 -0.56
C PHE A 150 -8.35 -0.43 0.34
N LEU A 151 -9.23 -1.19 -0.28
CA LEU A 151 -9.90 -2.35 0.30
C LEU A 151 -9.39 -3.57 -0.44
N LEU A 152 -8.81 -4.52 0.27
CA LEU A 152 -8.45 -5.82 -0.30
C LEU A 152 -9.49 -6.85 0.10
N LEU A 153 -10.01 -7.54 -0.87
CA LEU A 153 -11.00 -8.59 -0.71
C LEU A 153 -10.39 -9.89 -1.28
N ASP A 154 -9.72 -10.61 -0.42
CA ASP A 154 -9.02 -11.86 -0.76
C ASP A 154 -9.95 -13.06 -0.93
N ASN A 155 -11.20 -12.96 -0.48
CA ASN A 155 -12.23 -13.98 -0.67
C ASN A 155 -13.57 -13.36 -1.05
N ALA A 156 -13.68 -12.98 -2.32
CA ALA A 156 -14.86 -12.30 -2.87
C ALA A 156 -16.15 -13.16 -2.73
N ILE A 157 -16.02 -14.49 -2.78
CA ILE A 157 -17.19 -15.41 -2.72
C ILE A 157 -17.79 -15.40 -1.31
N THR A 158 -16.98 -15.53 -0.27
CA THR A 158 -17.45 -15.53 1.14
C THR A 158 -17.89 -14.14 1.60
N ARG A 159 -17.34 -13.08 1.02
CA ARG A 159 -17.63 -11.69 1.40
C ARG A 159 -18.58 -10.97 0.44
N GLN A 160 -19.07 -11.66 -0.58
CA GLN A 160 -19.96 -11.06 -1.58
C GLN A 160 -21.16 -10.35 -0.95
N LYS A 161 -21.78 -10.93 0.09
CA LYS A 161 -22.89 -10.29 0.81
C LYS A 161 -22.47 -9.01 1.54
N GLU A 162 -21.26 -8.96 2.04
CA GLU A 162 -20.72 -7.77 2.71
C GLU A 162 -20.36 -6.68 1.68
N ILE A 163 -19.78 -7.07 0.56
CA ILE A 163 -19.48 -6.19 -0.58
C ILE A 163 -20.78 -5.58 -1.11
N LEU A 164 -21.80 -6.39 -1.37
CA LEU A 164 -23.09 -5.94 -1.90
C LEU A 164 -23.85 -5.05 -0.91
N ARG A 165 -23.80 -5.35 0.38
CA ARG A 165 -24.40 -4.48 1.42
C ARG A 165 -23.74 -3.12 1.50
N ARG A 166 -22.42 -3.04 1.33
CA ARG A 166 -21.63 -1.80 1.45
C ARG A 166 -21.48 -1.08 0.11
N GLY A 167 -21.41 -1.80 -1.00
CA GLY A 167 -21.37 -1.26 -2.35
C GLY A 167 -22.73 -0.80 -2.85
N GLY A 168 -23.80 -1.53 -2.56
CA GLY A 168 -25.16 -1.19 -2.97
C GLY A 168 -25.68 0.12 -2.38
N ALA A 169 -25.26 0.48 -1.18
CA ALA A 169 -25.61 1.77 -0.58
C ALA A 169 -24.86 2.97 -1.22
N ARG A 170 -23.80 2.73 -1.98
CA ARG A 170 -22.98 3.78 -2.62
C ARG A 170 -22.98 3.76 -4.15
N LEU A 171 -23.44 2.68 -4.78
CA LEU A 171 -23.55 2.57 -6.24
C LEU A 171 -24.90 3.05 -6.79
N SER A 172 -25.88 3.36 -5.96
CA SER A 172 -27.17 3.92 -6.39
C SER A 172 -27.06 5.36 -6.91
N GLY A 173 -25.87 5.95 -6.98
CA GLY A 173 -25.63 7.29 -7.53
C GLY A 173 -24.68 7.36 -8.74
N ALA A 174 -24.21 6.22 -9.25
CA ALA A 174 -23.35 6.21 -10.44
C ALA A 174 -24.12 5.62 -11.61
N HIS A 175 -24.82 6.48 -12.36
CA HIS A 175 -25.25 6.14 -13.69
C HIS A 175 -24.02 5.89 -14.56
N ALA A 176 -24.08 4.75 -15.24
CA ALA A 176 -23.19 4.40 -16.33
C ALA A 176 -23.19 5.51 -17.41
N CYS A 177 -22.01 5.88 -17.87
CA CYS A 177 -21.69 6.27 -19.23
C CYS A 177 -20.39 5.61 -19.61
#